data_700e97e6f2a1ddd6de9f923a4e656c15
#
_entry.id   700e97e6f2a1ddd6de9f923a4e656c15
#
_cell.length_a   1.000
_cell.length_b   1.000
_cell.length_c   1.000
_cell.angle_alpha   90.00
_cell.angle_beta   90.00
_cell.angle_gamma   90.00
#
_symmetry.space_group_name_H-M   'P 1'
#
loop_
_entity.id
_entity.type
_entity.pdbx_description
1 polymer ?
#
loop_
_entity_poly.entity_id
_entity_poly.type
_entity_poly.pdbx_seq_one_letter_code
_entity_poly.pdbx_strand_id
1 'polypeptide(L)'
;MTKTIWKPGTMLYPLPPVMVTCGTLEKPNVLTVAWTGIINSDPAMTYISVRPSRHSHELIKSSKEFVINLTTAKMLKAADFCGVKSGKDIDKFKETGLTVLPCQKVKAPMIEQSPLSLECRVTEIKPLGSHDMFLAEILAVHVDDSLLDDKGRFELEKSGLIAFCHGAYYALGGKLGTFGFSVEKRKTRKQRIAQIKHERNALKKAKKDQKTKTEKKKLPLKKTKKAP
;
A
#
# COMPACT_ATOMS: atom_id res chain seq x y z
N MET A 1 -2.25 0.99 36.29
CA MET A 1 -1.21 0.55 35.32
C MET A 1 0.10 1.19 35.72
N THR A 2 1.17 0.40 35.82
CA THR A 2 2.54 0.89 36.01
C THR A 2 3.24 1.00 34.66
N LYS A 3 4.08 2.02 34.48
CA LYS A 3 4.90 2.22 33.27
C LYS A 3 6.37 2.17 33.66
N THR A 4 7.17 1.46 32.88
CA THR A 4 8.61 1.39 33.04
C THR A 4 9.29 2.40 32.12
N ILE A 5 10.28 3.12 32.60
CA ILE A 5 11.08 4.05 31.79
C ILE A 5 12.14 3.24 31.02
N TRP A 6 12.14 3.38 29.71
CA TRP A 6 13.17 2.83 28.84
C TRP A 6 14.11 3.93 28.34
N LYS A 7 15.31 3.52 27.88
CA LYS A 7 16.20 4.44 27.16
C LYS A 7 15.55 4.91 25.86
N PRO A 8 15.92 6.08 25.33
CA PRO A 8 15.42 6.59 24.04
C PRO A 8 15.59 5.57 22.92
N GLY A 9 14.56 5.42 22.09
CA GLY A 9 14.55 4.47 20.97
C GLY A 9 13.44 4.80 19.96
N THR A 10 13.56 4.24 18.75
CA THR A 10 12.63 4.47 17.64
C THR A 10 11.39 3.56 17.78
N MET A 11 10.48 3.92 18.69
CA MET A 11 9.34 3.08 19.10
C MET A 11 7.99 3.60 18.58
N LEU A 12 7.98 4.47 17.58
CA LEU A 12 6.75 4.93 16.94
C LEU A 12 6.24 3.89 15.95
N TYR A 13 5.25 3.12 16.34
CA TYR A 13 4.65 2.04 15.54
C TYR A 13 3.11 2.10 15.60
N PRO A 14 2.39 1.53 14.60
CA PRO A 14 2.88 0.87 13.39
C PRO A 14 3.33 1.86 12.32
N LEU A 15 4.21 1.42 11.42
CA LEU A 15 4.69 2.19 10.27
C LEU A 15 4.22 1.55 8.96
N PRO A 16 4.00 2.32 7.88
CA PRO A 16 3.77 1.77 6.56
C PRO A 16 5.11 1.28 5.97
N PRO A 17 5.31 -0.02 5.70
CA PRO A 17 6.44 -0.46 4.91
C PRO A 17 6.12 -0.19 3.44
N VAL A 18 6.88 0.68 2.79
CA VAL A 18 6.68 1.05 1.39
C VAL A 18 7.89 0.65 0.55
N MET A 19 7.66 0.33 -0.72
CA MET A 19 8.73 0.07 -1.67
C MET A 19 9.03 1.36 -2.45
N VAL A 20 10.23 1.91 -2.25
CA VAL A 20 10.68 3.14 -2.92
C VAL A 20 11.49 2.77 -4.14
N THR A 21 11.01 3.13 -5.31
CA THR A 21 11.71 2.97 -6.57
C THR A 21 12.45 4.25 -6.97
N CYS A 22 13.60 4.10 -7.61
CA CYS A 22 14.46 5.17 -8.10
C CYS A 22 15.26 4.67 -9.31
N GLY A 23 16.07 5.55 -9.91
CA GLY A 23 16.75 5.29 -11.18
C GLY A 23 15.87 5.63 -12.37
N THR A 24 16.00 4.89 -13.46
CA THR A 24 15.18 5.05 -14.68
C THR A 24 14.48 3.75 -15.04
N LEU A 25 13.62 3.78 -16.05
CA LEU A 25 12.94 2.57 -16.52
C LEU A 25 13.94 1.50 -17.01
N GLU A 26 15.06 1.90 -17.63
CA GLU A 26 16.12 1.01 -18.15
C GLU A 26 17.04 0.49 -17.05
N LYS A 27 17.20 1.27 -15.97
CA LYS A 27 18.04 0.92 -14.81
C LYS A 27 17.29 1.19 -13.51
N PRO A 28 16.24 0.43 -13.25
CA PRO A 28 15.42 0.62 -12.06
C PRO A 28 16.12 0.06 -10.83
N ASN A 29 15.89 0.71 -9.70
CA ASN A 29 16.27 0.15 -8.40
C ASN A 29 15.14 0.36 -7.40
N VAL A 30 15.09 -0.49 -6.38
CA VAL A 30 14.04 -0.45 -5.33
C VAL A 30 14.65 -0.72 -3.97
N LEU A 31 14.14 -0.03 -2.95
CA LEU A 31 14.41 -0.37 -1.56
C LEU A 31 13.13 -0.26 -0.72
N THR A 32 13.03 -1.06 0.34
CA THR A 32 11.92 -0.97 1.29
C THR A 32 12.28 -0.01 2.41
N VAL A 33 11.38 0.93 2.68
CA VAL A 33 11.50 1.96 3.70
C VAL A 33 10.27 1.91 4.59
N ALA A 34 10.46 1.93 5.91
CA ALA A 34 9.39 2.10 6.88
C ALA A 34 9.39 3.51 7.50
N TRP A 35 10.49 4.26 7.38
CA TRP A 35 10.59 5.64 7.90
C TRP A 35 10.16 6.62 6.81
N THR A 36 8.83 6.77 6.68
CA THR A 36 8.13 7.61 5.71
C THR A 36 6.80 8.06 6.31
N GLY A 37 6.24 9.13 5.78
CA GLY A 37 4.95 9.65 6.19
C GLY A 37 4.54 10.90 5.42
N ILE A 38 3.32 11.34 5.66
CA ILE A 38 2.77 12.59 5.10
C ILE A 38 3.20 13.75 5.99
N ILE A 39 3.65 14.86 5.41
CA ILE A 39 4.10 16.05 6.12
C ILE A 39 3.20 17.27 5.86
N ASN A 40 2.65 17.40 4.67
CA ASN A 40 1.86 18.57 4.27
C ASN A 40 0.76 18.16 3.30
N SER A 41 -0.34 18.90 3.27
CA SER A 41 -1.49 18.62 2.41
C SER A 41 -1.61 19.60 1.23
N ASP A 42 -1.08 20.80 1.34
CA ASP A 42 -1.09 21.81 0.28
C ASP A 42 0.17 22.70 0.35
N PRO A 43 1.16 22.48 -0.56
CA PRO A 43 1.23 21.38 -1.53
C PRO A 43 1.30 20.02 -0.85
N ALA A 44 0.86 18.96 -1.52
CA ALA A 44 0.93 17.60 -1.01
C ALA A 44 2.39 17.15 -0.89
N MET A 45 2.85 16.81 0.33
CA MET A 45 4.24 16.47 0.60
C MET A 45 4.39 15.23 1.46
N THR A 46 5.47 14.51 1.21
CA THR A 46 5.89 13.31 1.92
C THR A 46 7.40 13.35 2.21
N TYR A 47 7.89 12.38 2.95
CA TYR A 47 9.32 12.16 3.15
C TYR A 47 9.66 10.68 3.16
N ILE A 48 10.92 10.39 2.90
CA ILE A 48 11.58 9.12 3.19
C ILE A 48 12.89 9.39 3.92
N SER A 49 13.24 8.56 4.92
CA SER A 49 14.56 8.61 5.56
C SER A 49 15.39 7.42 5.15
N VAL A 50 16.53 7.67 4.52
CA VAL A 50 17.39 6.65 3.91
C VAL A 50 18.81 6.78 4.45
N ARG A 51 19.44 5.65 4.82
CA ARG A 51 20.85 5.65 5.24
C ARG A 51 21.76 5.95 4.04
N PRO A 52 22.81 6.79 4.19
CA PRO A 52 23.78 7.05 3.12
C PRO A 52 24.45 5.80 2.55
N SER A 53 24.55 4.73 3.35
CA SER A 53 25.12 3.43 2.91
C SER A 53 24.21 2.63 1.96
N ARG A 54 22.93 3.01 1.78
CA ARG A 54 22.02 2.32 0.87
C ARG A 54 22.29 2.76 -0.58
N HIS A 55 22.37 1.82 -1.50
CA HIS A 55 22.57 2.09 -2.94
C HIS A 55 21.56 3.09 -3.51
N SER A 56 20.31 3.01 -3.10
CA SER A 56 19.25 3.96 -3.53
C SER A 56 19.47 5.39 -3.07
N HIS A 57 20.24 5.62 -1.99
CA HIS A 57 20.47 6.96 -1.44
C HIS A 57 21.11 7.89 -2.50
N GLU A 58 22.21 7.46 -3.11
CA GLU A 58 22.90 8.27 -4.11
C GLU A 58 22.08 8.44 -5.40
N LEU A 59 21.34 7.39 -5.80
CA LEU A 59 20.44 7.45 -6.95
C LEU A 59 19.35 8.52 -6.77
N ILE A 60 18.72 8.56 -5.59
CA ILE A 60 17.69 9.56 -5.27
C ILE A 60 18.30 10.94 -5.09
N LYS A 61 19.47 11.04 -4.45
CA LYS A 61 20.18 12.30 -4.24
C LYS A 61 20.57 12.97 -5.56
N SER A 62 21.01 12.20 -6.54
CA SER A 62 21.41 12.71 -7.86
C SER A 62 20.22 13.04 -8.76
N SER A 63 19.22 12.16 -8.84
CA SER A 63 18.04 12.37 -9.68
C SER A 63 17.04 13.38 -9.10
N LYS A 64 16.99 13.53 -7.78
CA LYS A 64 15.96 14.26 -7.03
C LYS A 64 14.55 13.69 -7.24
N GLU A 65 14.44 12.43 -7.64
CA GLU A 65 13.18 11.78 -7.97
C GLU A 65 13.10 10.38 -7.36
N PHE A 66 11.91 10.00 -6.92
CA PHE A 66 11.58 8.64 -6.48
C PHE A 66 10.08 8.40 -6.56
N VAL A 67 9.67 7.13 -6.48
CA VAL A 67 8.26 6.76 -6.39
C VAL A 67 8.04 5.93 -5.13
N ILE A 68 7.04 6.29 -4.34
CA ILE A 68 6.57 5.48 -3.21
C ILE A 68 5.49 4.54 -3.71
N ASN A 69 5.69 3.23 -3.57
CA ASN A 69 4.73 2.20 -3.92
C ASN A 69 4.22 1.54 -2.64
N LEU A 70 2.92 1.59 -2.37
CA LEU A 70 2.32 0.96 -1.19
C LEU A 70 2.44 -0.56 -1.29
N THR A 71 2.67 -1.20 -0.14
CA THR A 71 2.95 -2.63 -0.06
C THR A 71 1.76 -3.40 0.49
N THR A 72 1.40 -4.47 -0.21
CA THR A 72 0.32 -5.38 0.19
C THR A 72 0.86 -6.69 0.76
N ALA A 73 -0.01 -7.48 1.39
CA ALA A 73 0.36 -8.81 1.88
C ALA A 73 0.87 -9.74 0.75
N LYS A 74 0.41 -9.56 -0.49
CA LYS A 74 0.89 -10.32 -1.66
C LYS A 74 2.34 -9.96 -2.01
N MET A 75 2.76 -8.73 -1.74
CA MET A 75 4.11 -8.21 -2.03
C MET A 75 5.09 -8.42 -0.86
N LEU A 76 4.65 -9.00 0.26
CA LEU A 76 5.43 -9.06 1.50
C LEU A 76 6.83 -9.64 1.32
N LYS A 77 6.96 -10.79 0.62
CA LYS A 77 8.26 -11.44 0.38
C LYS A 77 9.20 -10.53 -0.42
N ALA A 78 8.69 -9.85 -1.44
CA ALA A 78 9.45 -8.91 -2.26
C ALA A 78 9.85 -7.66 -1.45
N ALA A 79 8.95 -7.14 -0.62
CA ALA A 79 9.21 -5.99 0.23
C ALA A 79 10.32 -6.29 1.25
N ASP A 80 10.25 -7.41 1.95
CA ASP A 80 11.29 -7.83 2.89
C ASP A 80 12.64 -8.01 2.17
N PHE A 81 12.67 -8.76 1.08
CA PHE A 81 13.87 -8.98 0.26
C PHE A 81 14.53 -7.66 -0.19
N CYS A 82 13.74 -6.72 -0.71
CA CYS A 82 14.22 -5.42 -1.17
C CYS A 82 14.72 -4.52 -0.03
N GLY A 83 14.26 -4.74 1.20
CA GLY A 83 14.75 -4.05 2.40
C GLY A 83 16.10 -4.57 2.88
N VAL A 84 16.39 -5.87 2.66
CA VAL A 84 17.61 -6.55 3.14
C VAL A 84 18.73 -6.50 2.11
N LYS A 85 18.45 -6.90 0.86
CA LYS A 85 19.46 -7.01 -0.20
C LYS A 85 19.82 -5.66 -0.81
N SER A 86 21.05 -5.54 -1.33
CA SER A 86 21.53 -4.33 -2.02
C SER A 86 21.31 -4.43 -3.53
N GLY A 87 20.78 -3.38 -4.16
CA GLY A 87 20.67 -3.27 -5.61
C GLY A 87 22.02 -3.00 -6.32
N LYS A 88 23.11 -2.83 -5.55
CA LYS A 88 24.47 -2.79 -6.09
C LYS A 88 24.93 -4.18 -6.53
N ASP A 89 24.46 -5.22 -5.81
CA ASP A 89 24.97 -6.58 -5.95
C ASP A 89 24.03 -7.47 -6.76
N ILE A 90 22.74 -7.13 -6.81
CA ILE A 90 21.71 -7.95 -7.47
C ILE A 90 20.65 -7.11 -8.17
N ASP A 91 20.05 -7.65 -9.21
CA ASP A 91 18.84 -7.12 -9.84
C ASP A 91 17.61 -7.56 -9.04
N LYS A 92 17.09 -6.64 -8.22
CA LYS A 92 15.96 -6.93 -7.32
C LYS A 92 14.65 -7.19 -8.06
N PHE A 93 14.43 -6.56 -9.21
CA PHE A 93 13.21 -6.77 -9.99
C PHE A 93 13.19 -8.17 -10.59
N LYS A 94 14.31 -8.62 -11.14
CA LYS A 94 14.48 -9.99 -11.64
C LYS A 94 14.25 -11.03 -10.54
N GLU A 95 14.87 -10.83 -9.36
CA GLU A 95 14.79 -11.77 -8.24
C GLU A 95 13.39 -11.84 -7.60
N THR A 96 12.65 -10.74 -7.61
CA THR A 96 11.33 -10.68 -6.97
C THR A 96 10.16 -10.86 -7.93
N GLY A 97 10.40 -10.81 -9.25
CA GLY A 97 9.36 -10.87 -10.26
C GLY A 97 8.44 -9.64 -10.29
N LEU A 98 8.89 -8.53 -9.69
CA LEU A 98 8.16 -7.25 -9.76
C LEU A 98 8.33 -6.62 -11.13
N THR A 99 7.24 -6.07 -11.67
CA THR A 99 7.22 -5.37 -12.96
C THR A 99 7.27 -3.86 -12.74
N VAL A 100 8.07 -3.16 -13.55
CA VAL A 100 8.12 -1.70 -13.54
C VAL A 100 7.24 -1.12 -14.64
N LEU A 101 6.58 0.00 -14.34
CA LEU A 101 5.82 0.80 -15.29
C LEU A 101 6.38 2.22 -15.32
N PRO A 102 6.30 2.92 -16.49
CA PRO A 102 6.72 4.31 -16.58
C PRO A 102 5.80 5.22 -15.78
N CYS A 103 6.37 6.28 -15.25
CA CYS A 103 5.68 7.38 -14.59
C CYS A 103 5.42 8.54 -15.56
N GLN A 104 4.60 9.52 -15.14
CA GLN A 104 4.22 10.67 -15.98
C GLN A 104 5.03 11.93 -15.66
N LYS A 105 5.45 12.10 -14.40
CA LYS A 105 6.06 13.34 -13.89
C LYS A 105 7.52 13.17 -13.48
N VAL A 106 7.96 11.92 -13.25
CA VAL A 106 9.32 11.58 -12.85
C VAL A 106 9.89 10.46 -13.73
N LYS A 107 11.22 10.34 -13.79
CA LYS A 107 11.91 9.27 -14.54
C LYS A 107 11.97 7.95 -13.77
N ALA A 108 11.88 8.02 -12.43
CA ALA A 108 11.81 6.83 -11.59
C ALA A 108 10.54 6.03 -11.89
N PRO A 109 10.62 4.71 -12.10
CA PRO A 109 9.45 3.89 -12.44
C PRO A 109 8.59 3.59 -11.22
N MET A 110 7.31 3.27 -11.44
CA MET A 110 6.44 2.67 -10.42
C MET A 110 6.40 1.15 -10.53
N ILE A 111 5.87 0.48 -9.50
CA ILE A 111 5.68 -0.98 -9.45
C ILE A 111 4.23 -1.31 -9.84
N GLU A 112 4.05 -2.13 -10.88
CA GLU A 112 2.73 -2.54 -11.39
C GLU A 112 1.86 -3.22 -10.32
N GLN A 113 2.45 -4.05 -9.47
CA GLN A 113 1.74 -4.80 -8.42
C GLN A 113 1.32 -3.94 -7.22
N SER A 114 1.75 -2.68 -7.16
CA SER A 114 1.36 -1.77 -6.08
C SER A 114 -0.05 -1.24 -6.27
N PRO A 115 -0.90 -1.23 -5.23
CA PRO A 115 -2.26 -0.71 -5.35
C PRO A 115 -2.31 0.83 -5.47
N LEU A 116 -1.23 1.50 -5.09
CA LEU A 116 -1.10 2.95 -5.16
C LEU A 116 0.38 3.34 -5.22
N SER A 117 0.72 4.22 -6.15
CA SER A 117 2.06 4.76 -6.32
C SER A 117 2.04 6.29 -6.31
N LEU A 118 3.02 6.89 -5.64
CA LEU A 118 3.17 8.35 -5.50
C LEU A 118 4.44 8.78 -6.23
N GLU A 119 4.32 9.58 -7.28
CA GLU A 119 5.46 10.21 -7.95
C GLU A 119 5.94 11.39 -7.13
N CYS A 120 7.22 11.38 -6.74
CA CYS A 120 7.79 12.33 -5.79
C CYS A 120 9.01 13.05 -6.36
N ARG A 121 9.07 14.37 -6.18
CA ARG A 121 10.25 15.20 -6.46
C ARG A 121 10.81 15.75 -5.16
N VAL A 122 12.09 15.49 -4.93
CA VAL A 122 12.80 15.95 -3.72
C VAL A 122 12.95 17.46 -3.75
N THR A 123 12.45 18.11 -2.71
CA THR A 123 12.58 19.56 -2.49
C THR A 123 13.74 19.91 -1.56
N GLU A 124 14.01 19.05 -0.56
CA GLU A 124 15.07 19.23 0.42
C GLU A 124 15.67 17.90 0.85
N ILE A 125 16.98 17.88 1.13
CA ILE A 125 17.65 16.75 1.78
C ILE A 125 18.25 17.25 3.09
N LYS A 126 17.77 16.68 4.21
CA LYS A 126 18.21 17.07 5.55
C LYS A 126 19.01 15.93 6.20
N PRO A 127 20.33 16.10 6.39
CA PRO A 127 21.15 15.16 7.12
C PRO A 127 20.74 15.11 8.61
N LEU A 128 20.50 13.89 9.14
CA LEU A 128 20.09 13.66 10.52
C LEU A 128 21.06 12.75 11.29
N GLY A 129 22.28 12.57 10.77
CA GLY A 129 23.29 11.68 11.31
C GLY A 129 23.25 10.29 10.67
N SER A 130 22.50 9.34 11.21
CA SER A 130 22.42 7.98 10.65
C SER A 130 21.62 7.86 9.35
N HIS A 131 20.76 8.81 9.07
CA HIS A 131 19.90 8.87 7.88
C HIS A 131 19.86 10.28 7.34
N ASP A 132 19.66 10.40 6.03
CA ASP A 132 19.23 11.63 5.40
C ASP A 132 17.73 11.56 5.14
N MET A 133 17.01 12.62 5.50
CA MET A 133 15.60 12.78 5.24
C MET A 133 15.41 13.51 3.92
N PHE A 134 14.79 12.85 2.96
CA PHE A 134 14.42 13.41 1.68
C PHE A 134 12.98 13.89 1.75
N LEU A 135 12.79 15.21 1.85
CA LEU A 135 11.48 15.85 1.76
C LEU A 135 11.12 15.99 0.29
N ALA A 136 9.87 15.67 -0.06
CA ALA A 136 9.45 15.64 -1.44
C ALA A 136 8.00 16.10 -1.63
N GLU A 137 7.76 16.80 -2.72
CA GLU A 137 6.43 17.09 -3.23
C GLU A 137 5.88 15.87 -3.97
N ILE A 138 4.59 15.55 -3.77
CA ILE A 138 3.86 14.52 -4.50
C ILE A 138 3.28 15.15 -5.76
N LEU A 139 3.80 14.75 -6.94
CA LEU A 139 3.43 15.33 -8.24
C LEU A 139 2.26 14.61 -8.91
N ALA A 140 2.07 13.33 -8.62
CA ALA A 140 0.99 12.50 -9.14
C ALA A 140 0.73 11.30 -8.23
N VAL A 141 -0.50 10.80 -8.28
CA VAL A 141 -0.95 9.59 -7.58
C VAL A 141 -1.53 8.64 -8.62
N HIS A 142 -0.99 7.42 -8.69
CA HIS A 142 -1.52 6.34 -9.50
C HIS A 142 -2.24 5.35 -8.60
N VAL A 143 -3.43 4.93 -8.99
CA VAL A 143 -4.23 3.94 -8.26
C VAL A 143 -4.57 2.77 -9.19
N ASP A 144 -4.68 1.59 -8.62
CA ASP A 144 -5.14 0.40 -9.34
C ASP A 144 -6.65 0.53 -9.63
N ASP A 145 -7.03 0.55 -10.90
CA ASP A 145 -8.42 0.69 -11.35
C ASP A 145 -9.34 -0.38 -10.78
N SER A 146 -8.83 -1.57 -10.49
CA SER A 146 -9.60 -2.65 -9.86
C SER A 146 -10.06 -2.34 -8.43
N LEU A 147 -9.50 -1.29 -7.82
CA LEU A 147 -9.86 -0.79 -6.49
C LEU A 147 -10.78 0.43 -6.55
N LEU A 148 -11.26 0.82 -7.73
CA LEU A 148 -12.31 1.82 -7.88
C LEU A 148 -13.70 1.16 -7.79
N ASP A 149 -14.61 1.77 -7.05
CA ASP A 149 -16.02 1.36 -7.05
C ASP A 149 -16.74 1.88 -8.30
N ASP A 150 -18.00 1.44 -8.53
CA ASP A 150 -18.83 1.86 -9.66
C ASP A 150 -19.03 3.39 -9.79
N LYS A 151 -18.67 4.14 -8.74
CA LYS A 151 -18.73 5.61 -8.68
C LYS A 151 -17.36 6.28 -8.84
N GLY A 152 -16.32 5.50 -9.14
CA GLY A 152 -14.93 5.97 -9.23
C GLY A 152 -14.28 6.30 -7.88
N ARG A 153 -14.85 5.85 -6.75
CA ARG A 153 -14.25 6.05 -5.43
C ARG A 153 -13.23 4.96 -5.15
N PHE A 154 -12.04 5.36 -4.73
CA PHE A 154 -10.95 4.47 -4.39
C PHE A 154 -11.18 3.74 -3.04
N GLU A 155 -11.20 2.42 -3.08
CA GLU A 155 -11.42 1.53 -1.93
C GLU A 155 -10.10 0.92 -1.44
N LEU A 156 -9.18 1.77 -0.98
CA LEU A 156 -7.83 1.40 -0.54
C LEU A 156 -7.83 0.28 0.52
N GLU A 157 -8.85 0.25 1.37
CA GLU A 157 -9.01 -0.78 2.41
C GLU A 157 -9.17 -2.20 1.86
N LYS A 158 -9.49 -2.36 0.58
CA LYS A 158 -9.60 -3.67 -0.10
C LYS A 158 -8.28 -4.18 -0.65
N SER A 159 -7.25 -3.34 -0.72
CA SER A 159 -5.97 -3.67 -1.34
C SER A 159 -5.12 -4.67 -0.53
N GLY A 160 -5.41 -4.84 0.77
CA GLY A 160 -4.65 -5.73 1.65
C GLY A 160 -3.30 -5.16 2.08
N LEU A 161 -3.26 -3.84 2.38
CA LEU A 161 -2.07 -3.18 2.92
C LEU A 161 -1.56 -3.86 4.19
N ILE A 162 -0.26 -3.70 4.44
CA ILE A 162 0.41 -4.22 5.63
C ILE A 162 1.02 -3.08 6.46
N ALA A 163 1.29 -3.39 7.72
CA ALA A 163 1.99 -2.53 8.65
C ALA A 163 3.27 -3.20 9.16
N PHE A 164 4.30 -2.41 9.42
CA PHE A 164 5.53 -2.85 10.08
C PHE A 164 5.51 -2.40 11.54
N CYS A 165 5.74 -3.33 12.45
CA CYS A 165 5.75 -3.08 13.88
C CYS A 165 6.84 -3.90 14.56
N HIS A 166 7.83 -3.21 15.12
CA HIS A 166 8.89 -3.79 15.97
C HIS A 166 9.55 -5.04 15.36
N GLY A 167 9.99 -4.94 14.10
CA GLY A 167 10.69 -6.02 13.40
C GLY A 167 9.81 -7.09 12.75
N ALA A 168 8.48 -6.91 12.75
CA ALA A 168 7.53 -7.84 12.14
C ALA A 168 6.52 -7.11 11.24
N TYR A 169 5.93 -7.84 10.31
CA TYR A 169 4.89 -7.35 9.42
C TYR A 169 3.52 -7.88 9.85
N TYR A 170 2.51 -7.03 9.77
CA TYR A 170 1.14 -7.35 10.17
C TYR A 170 0.15 -6.94 9.07
N ALA A 171 -0.88 -7.72 8.87
CA ALA A 171 -2.04 -7.30 8.06
C ALA A 171 -2.86 -6.27 8.84
N LEU A 172 -3.50 -5.34 8.13
CA LEU A 172 -4.48 -4.45 8.74
C LEU A 172 -5.74 -5.24 9.11
N GLY A 173 -6.27 -5.00 10.30
CA GLY A 173 -7.50 -5.60 10.79
C GLY A 173 -8.76 -4.96 10.19
N GLY A 174 -9.92 -5.34 10.74
CA GLY A 174 -11.20 -4.77 10.33
C GLY A 174 -11.33 -3.29 10.68
N LYS A 175 -12.14 -2.56 9.91
CA LYS A 175 -12.45 -1.15 10.12
C LYS A 175 -13.06 -0.90 11.50
N LEU A 176 -12.43 -0.08 12.31
CA LEU A 176 -12.87 0.27 13.66
C LEU A 176 -13.84 1.45 13.69
N GLY A 177 -13.70 2.38 12.73
CA GLY A 177 -14.51 3.59 12.65
C GLY A 177 -14.17 4.43 11.43
N THR A 178 -14.84 5.55 11.30
CA THR A 178 -14.55 6.60 10.30
C THR A 178 -14.06 7.84 11.01
N PHE A 179 -13.25 8.65 10.35
CA PHE A 179 -12.82 9.93 10.91
C PHE A 179 -14.03 10.76 11.36
N GLY A 180 -14.00 11.31 12.58
CA GLY A 180 -15.08 12.10 13.15
C GLY A 180 -16.23 11.31 13.78
N PHE A 181 -16.22 9.96 13.78
CA PHE A 181 -17.33 9.15 14.32
C PHE A 181 -17.60 9.40 15.82
N SER A 182 -16.61 9.82 16.59
CA SER A 182 -16.73 10.06 18.03
C SER A 182 -17.53 11.32 18.37
N VAL A 183 -17.59 12.29 17.46
CA VAL A 183 -18.32 13.57 17.61
C VAL A 183 -19.55 13.64 16.70
N GLU A 184 -19.92 12.53 16.07
CA GLU A 184 -21.04 12.44 15.15
C GLU A 184 -22.38 12.66 15.90
N LYS A 185 -23.27 13.52 15.35
CA LYS A 185 -24.60 13.75 15.93
C LYS A 185 -25.41 12.44 15.94
N ARG A 186 -26.20 12.21 17.00
CA ARG A 186 -27.00 10.98 17.19
C ARG A 186 -27.87 10.62 15.98
N LYS A 187 -28.48 11.61 15.30
CA LYS A 187 -29.31 11.41 14.09
C LYS A 187 -28.47 10.83 12.94
N THR A 188 -27.34 11.43 12.63
CA THR A 188 -26.40 10.99 11.57
C THR A 188 -25.86 9.60 11.86
N ARG A 189 -25.50 9.33 13.13
CA ARG A 189 -25.04 8.00 13.56
C ARG A 189 -26.10 6.91 13.33
N LYS A 190 -27.36 7.18 13.66
CA LYS A 190 -28.48 6.23 13.42
C LYS A 190 -28.63 5.94 11.93
N GLN A 191 -28.61 6.97 11.08
CA GLN A 191 -28.72 6.83 9.62
C GLN A 191 -27.58 5.98 9.06
N ARG A 192 -26.32 6.27 9.45
CA ARG A 192 -25.13 5.52 9.03
C ARG A 192 -25.21 4.05 9.44
N ILE A 193 -25.60 3.76 10.69
CA ILE A 193 -25.76 2.38 11.18
C ILE A 193 -26.83 1.63 10.37
N ALA A 194 -27.94 2.28 10.07
CA ALA A 194 -29.02 1.69 9.28
C ALA A 194 -28.55 1.37 7.85
N GLN A 195 -27.79 2.29 7.23
CA GLN A 195 -27.22 2.09 5.90
C GLN A 195 -26.23 0.93 5.88
N ILE A 196 -25.27 0.86 6.81
CA ILE A 196 -24.31 -0.26 6.93
C ILE A 196 -25.04 -1.59 7.11
N LYS A 197 -26.08 -1.61 7.92
CA LYS A 197 -26.90 -2.82 8.14
C LYS A 197 -27.62 -3.27 6.86
N HIS A 198 -28.13 -2.32 6.09
CA HIS A 198 -28.78 -2.57 4.81
C HIS A 198 -27.79 -3.15 3.78
N GLU A 199 -26.63 -2.51 3.60
CA GLU A 199 -25.56 -2.96 2.70
C GLU A 199 -25.05 -4.37 3.07
N ARG A 200 -24.85 -4.62 4.38
CA ARG A 200 -24.43 -5.94 4.87
C ARG A 200 -25.46 -7.03 4.59
N ASN A 201 -26.74 -6.72 4.70
CA ASN A 201 -27.82 -7.65 4.40
C ASN A 201 -27.93 -7.90 2.89
N ALA A 202 -27.78 -6.88 2.05
CA ALA A 202 -27.72 -7.01 0.59
C ALA A 202 -26.58 -7.91 0.13
N LEU A 203 -25.38 -7.71 0.69
CA LEU A 203 -24.20 -8.56 0.42
C LEU A 203 -24.42 -10.03 0.83
N LYS A 204 -25.06 -10.26 1.99
CA LYS A 204 -25.39 -11.63 2.43
C LYS A 204 -26.37 -12.29 1.47
N LYS A 205 -27.38 -11.55 1.01
CA LYS A 205 -28.38 -12.04 0.05
C LYS A 205 -27.70 -12.38 -1.29
N ALA A 206 -26.89 -11.49 -1.83
CA ALA A 206 -26.16 -11.72 -3.09
C ALA A 206 -25.25 -12.97 -3.02
N LYS A 207 -24.51 -13.17 -1.92
CA LYS A 207 -23.67 -14.37 -1.72
C LYS A 207 -24.50 -15.64 -1.64
N LYS A 208 -25.70 -15.60 -1.02
CA LYS A 208 -26.62 -16.74 -0.95
C LYS A 208 -27.16 -17.10 -2.33
N ASP A 209 -27.56 -16.09 -3.11
CA ASP A 209 -28.09 -16.26 -4.46
C ASP A 209 -27.03 -16.82 -5.43
N GLN A 210 -25.77 -16.36 -5.33
CA GLN A 210 -24.65 -16.92 -6.10
C GLN A 210 -24.39 -18.40 -5.74
N LYS A 211 -24.42 -18.76 -4.45
CA LYS A 211 -24.23 -20.14 -4.00
C LYS A 211 -25.32 -21.06 -4.57
N THR A 212 -26.58 -20.63 -4.51
CA THR A 212 -27.71 -21.36 -5.04
C THR A 212 -27.64 -21.54 -6.58
N LYS A 213 -27.17 -20.52 -7.31
CA LYS A 213 -26.98 -20.61 -8.77
C LYS A 213 -25.86 -21.59 -9.13
N THR A 214 -24.79 -21.64 -8.35
CA THR A 214 -23.64 -22.55 -8.57
C THR A 214 -24.04 -24.01 -8.28
N GLU A 215 -24.84 -24.25 -7.25
CA GLU A 215 -25.35 -25.57 -6.89
C GLU A 215 -26.34 -26.10 -7.95
N LYS A 216 -27.23 -25.26 -8.48
CA LYS A 216 -28.15 -25.64 -9.59
C LYS A 216 -27.43 -26.00 -10.88
N LYS A 217 -26.28 -25.38 -11.19
CA LYS A 217 -25.44 -25.73 -12.36
C LYS A 217 -24.69 -27.06 -12.23
N LYS A 218 -24.55 -27.61 -11.01
CA LYS A 218 -23.86 -28.86 -10.73
C LYS A 218 -24.76 -30.10 -10.71
N LEU A 219 -26.10 -29.95 -10.88
CA LEU A 219 -26.96 -31.13 -10.98
C LEU A 219 -26.77 -31.80 -12.37
N PRO A 220 -26.47 -33.10 -12.42
CA PRO A 220 -26.28 -33.81 -13.67
C PRO A 220 -27.62 -33.93 -14.42
N LEU A 221 -27.60 -33.68 -15.73
CA LEU A 221 -28.69 -33.95 -16.66
C LEU A 221 -29.10 -35.41 -16.51
N LYS A 222 -30.34 -35.68 -16.11
CA LYS A 222 -30.92 -37.04 -16.12
C LYS A 222 -30.83 -37.60 -17.53
N LYS A 223 -30.03 -38.63 -17.71
CA LYS A 223 -30.01 -39.43 -18.94
C LYS A 223 -31.40 -40.01 -19.17
N THR A 224 -32.10 -39.53 -20.17
CA THR A 224 -33.32 -40.17 -20.66
C THR A 224 -32.95 -41.55 -21.21
N LYS A 225 -33.35 -42.61 -20.51
CA LYS A 225 -33.32 -44.00 -21.05
C LYS A 225 -34.28 -44.05 -22.23
N LYS A 226 -33.76 -44.29 -23.44
CA LYS A 226 -34.57 -44.83 -24.53
C LYS A 226 -34.90 -46.26 -24.17
N ALA A 227 -36.18 -46.59 -24.13
CA ALA A 227 -36.69 -47.98 -24.12
C ALA A 227 -36.66 -48.57 -25.50
N PRO A 228 -36.61 -49.91 -25.61
CA PRO A 228 -36.39 -50.68 -26.83
C PRO A 228 -37.49 -50.58 -27.87
#